data_dd8ab6bb62919822d734faa81db97170
#
_entry.id   dd8ab6bb62919822d734faa81db97170
#
_cell.length_a   1.000
_cell.length_b   1.000
_cell.length_c   1.000
_cell.angle_alpha   90.00
_cell.angle_beta   90.00
_cell.angle_gamma   90.00
#
_symmetry.space_group_name_H-M   'P 1'
#
loop_
_entity.id
_entity.type
_entity.pdbx_description
1 polymer ?
#
loop_
_entity_poly.entity_id
_entity_poly.type
_entity_poly.pdbx_seq_one_letter_code
_entity_poly.pdbx_strand_id
1 'polypeptide(L)'
;MTADWSPETLLAQALGEIEPVYGGVAPPIHTATTYIRSADNSYPMGVAYGRDDNPTSAAPERLLARLENGKQALLFASGMAAAVAVFEGLPVGAHVLAPKVMYWGLRKWLLDRVAAGRLAVTFAALHEPGVTAAALAER
;
A
#
# COMPACT_ATOMS: atom_id res chain seq x y z
N MET A 1 -16.47 11.27 14.03
CA MET A 1 -17.28 10.44 14.95
C MET A 1 -17.25 8.93 14.61
N THR A 2 -16.19 8.39 14.08
CA THR A 2 -16.04 6.96 13.66
C THR A 2 -15.03 6.19 14.53
N ALA A 3 -14.55 6.77 15.66
CA ALA A 3 -13.43 6.23 16.43
C ALA A 3 -13.71 4.84 17.05
N ASP A 4 -14.97 4.51 17.31
CA ASP A 4 -15.36 3.28 18.03
C ASP A 4 -16.18 2.30 17.18
N TRP A 5 -16.19 2.44 15.85
CA TRP A 5 -16.89 1.49 15.00
C TRP A 5 -16.14 0.17 14.89
N SER A 6 -16.86 -0.94 14.93
CA SER A 6 -16.28 -2.25 14.66
C SER A 6 -15.82 -2.36 13.21
N PRO A 7 -14.86 -3.23 12.88
CA PRO A 7 -14.40 -3.45 11.51
C PRO A 7 -15.54 -3.72 10.52
N GLU A 8 -16.55 -4.49 10.94
CA GLU A 8 -17.72 -4.81 10.11
C GLU A 8 -18.56 -3.56 9.80
N THR A 9 -18.72 -2.67 10.79
CA THR A 9 -19.44 -1.41 10.61
C THR A 9 -18.65 -0.46 9.69
N LEU A 10 -17.33 -0.38 9.86
CA LEU A 10 -16.46 0.41 8.99
C LEU A 10 -16.56 -0.05 7.53
N LEU A 11 -16.54 -1.36 7.29
CA LEU A 11 -16.71 -1.94 5.97
C LEU A 11 -18.09 -1.64 5.37
N ALA A 12 -19.15 -1.87 6.15
CA ALA A 12 -20.53 -1.70 5.68
C ALA A 12 -20.89 -0.24 5.39
N GLN A 13 -20.27 0.71 6.10
CA GLN A 13 -20.59 2.14 6.02
C GLN A 13 -19.56 2.95 5.24
N ALA A 14 -18.52 2.33 4.68
CA ALA A 14 -17.44 3.02 3.96
C ALA A 14 -16.94 4.28 4.71
N LEU A 15 -16.63 4.15 6.01
CA LEU A 15 -16.26 5.22 6.94
C LEU A 15 -17.37 6.24 7.24
N GLY A 16 -18.61 6.01 6.79
CA GLY A 16 -19.73 6.96 6.93
C GLY A 16 -19.60 8.18 6.03
N GLU A 17 -18.79 8.09 4.96
CA GLU A 17 -18.64 9.15 3.98
C GLU A 17 -19.92 9.26 3.12
N ILE A 18 -20.46 10.47 3.03
CA ILE A 18 -21.61 10.78 2.18
C ILE A 18 -21.11 11.66 1.04
N GLU A 19 -21.47 11.33 -0.20
CA GLU A 19 -21.16 12.14 -1.37
C GLU A 19 -21.83 13.51 -1.25
N PRO A 20 -21.07 14.63 -1.30
CA PRO A 20 -21.58 15.94 -0.88
C PRO A 20 -22.51 16.62 -1.88
N VAL A 21 -22.55 16.19 -3.15
CA VAL A 21 -23.36 16.85 -4.18
C VAL A 21 -24.80 16.35 -4.16
N TYR A 22 -25.00 15.04 -4.11
CA TYR A 22 -26.32 14.42 -4.21
C TYR A 22 -26.71 13.61 -2.96
N GLY A 23 -25.83 13.53 -1.96
CA GLY A 23 -26.09 12.79 -0.73
C GLY A 23 -26.02 11.27 -0.90
N GLY A 24 -25.29 10.76 -1.87
CA GLY A 24 -25.10 9.32 -2.06
C GLY A 24 -24.38 8.68 -0.88
N VAL A 25 -24.87 7.52 -0.43
CA VAL A 25 -24.27 6.77 0.69
C VAL A 25 -23.14 5.83 0.26
N ALA A 26 -22.82 5.80 -1.03
CA ALA A 26 -21.70 5.07 -1.59
C ALA A 26 -20.75 6.05 -2.31
N PRO A 27 -19.43 5.87 -2.21
CA PRO A 27 -18.49 6.70 -2.95
C PRO A 27 -18.72 6.60 -4.47
N PRO A 28 -18.72 7.73 -5.20
CA PRO A 28 -18.88 7.71 -6.65
C PRO A 28 -17.64 7.15 -7.36
N ILE A 29 -17.84 6.60 -8.55
CA ILE A 29 -16.74 6.20 -9.44
C ILE A 29 -16.32 7.42 -10.26
N HIS A 30 -15.11 7.90 -10.07
CA HIS A 30 -14.53 9.02 -10.82
C HIS A 30 -13.79 8.50 -12.04
N THR A 31 -14.32 8.80 -13.23
CA THR A 31 -13.75 8.39 -14.52
C THR A 31 -12.86 9.45 -15.16
N ALA A 32 -12.70 10.62 -14.51
CA ALA A 32 -11.87 11.71 -15.00
C ALA A 32 -10.39 11.33 -15.00
N THR A 33 -9.72 11.62 -16.12
CA THR A 33 -8.26 11.43 -16.26
C THR A 33 -7.50 12.67 -15.82
N THR A 34 -8.09 13.86 -16.03
CA THR A 34 -7.50 15.17 -15.72
C THR A 34 -8.47 16.00 -14.92
N TYR A 35 -7.94 16.92 -14.14
CA TYR A 35 -8.68 17.76 -13.22
C TYR A 35 -8.45 19.24 -13.52
N ILE A 36 -9.36 20.11 -13.04
CA ILE A 36 -9.29 21.53 -13.33
C ILE A 36 -8.06 22.17 -12.69
N ARG A 37 -7.42 23.03 -13.45
CA ARG A 37 -6.28 23.82 -13.03
C ARG A 37 -6.71 25.27 -12.87
N SER A 38 -6.29 25.91 -11.80
CA SER A 38 -6.52 27.34 -11.57
C SER A 38 -5.61 28.21 -12.45
N ALA A 39 -5.93 29.49 -12.54
CA ALA A 39 -5.15 30.44 -13.33
C ALA A 39 -3.69 30.61 -12.87
N ASP A 40 -3.41 30.35 -11.61
CA ASP A 40 -2.07 30.33 -11.00
C ASP A 40 -1.33 29.00 -11.20
N ASN A 41 -1.86 28.08 -12.02
CA ASN A 41 -1.38 26.75 -12.28
C ASN A 41 -1.47 25.77 -11.09
N SER A 42 -2.13 26.10 -10.01
CA SER A 42 -2.43 25.17 -8.92
C SER A 42 -3.58 24.23 -9.24
N TYR A 43 -3.70 23.15 -8.47
CA TYR A 43 -4.84 22.23 -8.50
C TYR A 43 -5.63 22.39 -7.20
N PRO A 44 -6.76 23.14 -7.21
CA PRO A 44 -7.45 23.54 -5.98
C PRO A 44 -8.02 22.38 -5.18
N MET A 45 -8.26 21.22 -5.81
CA MET A 45 -8.74 20.01 -5.16
C MET A 45 -7.62 19.02 -4.81
N GLY A 46 -6.35 19.38 -5.05
CA GLY A 46 -5.19 18.56 -4.77
C GLY A 46 -4.93 17.41 -5.77
N VAL A 47 -5.85 17.17 -6.69
CA VAL A 47 -5.74 16.10 -7.70
C VAL A 47 -5.43 16.70 -9.05
N ALA A 48 -4.38 16.21 -9.70
CA ALA A 48 -3.92 16.70 -11.00
C ALA A 48 -4.22 15.71 -12.14
N TYR A 49 -3.98 14.44 -11.91
CA TYR A 49 -4.07 13.40 -12.93
C TYR A 49 -4.48 12.06 -12.31
N GLY A 50 -5.50 11.42 -12.90
CA GLY A 50 -6.16 10.25 -12.33
C GLY A 50 -5.32 8.97 -12.24
N ARG A 51 -4.11 8.95 -12.81
CA ARG A 51 -3.16 7.85 -12.63
C ARG A 51 -2.36 7.99 -11.35
N ASP A 52 -2.00 9.22 -10.99
CA ASP A 52 -1.21 9.52 -9.80
C ASP A 52 -2.09 9.51 -8.55
N ASP A 53 -3.29 10.08 -8.68
CA ASP A 53 -4.27 10.16 -7.61
C ASP A 53 -5.69 10.16 -8.19
N ASN A 54 -6.55 9.28 -7.65
CA ASN A 54 -7.93 9.18 -8.10
C ASN A 54 -8.85 8.98 -6.88
N PRO A 55 -9.88 9.82 -6.71
CA PRO A 55 -10.82 9.68 -5.60
C PRO A 55 -11.45 8.29 -5.47
N THR A 56 -11.59 7.55 -6.57
CA THR A 56 -12.12 6.17 -6.55
C THR A 56 -11.18 5.20 -5.83
N SER A 57 -9.86 5.31 -6.00
CA SER A 57 -8.89 4.48 -5.28
C SER A 57 -8.60 5.01 -3.89
N ALA A 58 -8.64 6.32 -3.69
CA ALA A 58 -8.38 6.95 -2.40
C ALA A 58 -9.40 6.54 -1.30
N ALA A 59 -10.67 6.33 -1.65
CA ALA A 59 -11.68 5.91 -0.68
C ALA A 59 -11.38 4.53 -0.06
N PRO A 60 -11.18 3.43 -0.82
CA PRO A 60 -10.79 2.14 -0.25
C PRO A 60 -9.41 2.17 0.42
N GLU A 61 -8.46 2.98 -0.03
CA GLU A 61 -7.16 3.14 0.65
C GLU A 61 -7.33 3.70 2.07
N ARG A 62 -8.17 4.75 2.25
CA ARG A 62 -8.50 5.27 3.58
C ARG A 62 -9.18 4.21 4.46
N LEU A 63 -10.11 3.45 3.88
CA LEU A 63 -10.81 2.38 4.61
C LEU A 63 -9.85 1.28 5.05
N LEU A 64 -8.98 0.79 4.17
CA LEU A 64 -7.97 -0.22 4.48
C LEU A 64 -6.99 0.27 5.53
N ALA A 65 -6.49 1.50 5.42
CA ALA A 65 -5.63 2.09 6.44
C ALA A 65 -6.30 2.09 7.82
N ARG A 66 -7.60 2.40 7.87
CA ARG A 66 -8.36 2.40 9.12
C ARG A 66 -8.55 0.99 9.68
N LEU A 67 -8.88 0.01 8.85
CA LEU A 67 -9.07 -1.38 9.24
C LEU A 67 -7.80 -2.02 9.79
N GLU A 68 -6.66 -1.73 9.18
CA GLU A 68 -5.35 -2.28 9.54
C GLU A 68 -4.61 -1.43 10.58
N ASN A 69 -5.24 -0.39 11.16
CA ASN A 69 -4.59 0.57 12.07
C ASN A 69 -3.31 1.18 11.48
N GLY A 70 -3.25 1.27 10.14
CA GLY A 70 -2.16 1.87 9.41
C GLY A 70 -2.31 3.38 9.27
N LYS A 71 -1.20 4.06 9.05
CA LYS A 71 -1.20 5.49 8.76
C LYS A 71 -1.74 5.78 7.36
N GLN A 72 -1.39 4.94 6.40
CA GLN A 72 -1.80 5.00 5.00
C GLN A 72 -1.87 3.58 4.43
N ALA A 73 -2.66 3.41 3.39
CA ALA A 73 -2.67 2.23 2.54
C ALA A 73 -2.56 2.66 1.08
N LEU A 74 -2.00 1.81 0.24
CA LEU A 74 -1.89 2.01 -1.20
C LEU A 74 -2.42 0.79 -1.92
N LEU A 75 -3.24 0.99 -2.93
CA LEU A 75 -3.76 -0.06 -3.79
C LEU A 75 -2.84 -0.31 -4.98
N PHE A 76 -2.64 -1.57 -5.30
CA PHE A 76 -1.86 -2.01 -6.45
C PHE A 76 -2.68 -2.97 -7.32
N ALA A 77 -2.37 -3.03 -8.61
CA ALA A 77 -3.03 -3.91 -9.56
C ALA A 77 -2.79 -5.43 -9.27
N SER A 78 -1.82 -5.76 -8.41
CA SER A 78 -1.55 -7.12 -7.97
C SER A 78 -0.77 -7.15 -6.66
N GLY A 79 -0.88 -8.25 -5.90
CA GLY A 79 -0.07 -8.46 -4.70
C GLY A 79 1.44 -8.49 -4.98
N MET A 80 1.84 -8.95 -6.17
CA MET A 80 3.25 -8.89 -6.58
C MET A 80 3.73 -7.45 -6.77
N ALA A 81 2.91 -6.58 -7.38
CA ALA A 81 3.24 -5.16 -7.52
C ALA A 81 3.36 -4.47 -6.16
N ALA A 82 2.45 -4.77 -5.23
CA ALA A 82 2.50 -4.26 -3.87
C ALA A 82 3.79 -4.68 -3.14
N ALA A 83 4.14 -5.97 -3.20
CA ALA A 83 5.36 -6.49 -2.58
C ALA A 83 6.62 -5.87 -3.20
N VAL A 84 6.70 -5.77 -4.52
CA VAL A 84 7.83 -5.17 -5.24
C VAL A 84 8.00 -3.70 -4.85
N ALA A 85 6.93 -2.94 -4.73
CA ALA A 85 7.00 -1.53 -4.35
C ALA A 85 7.68 -1.31 -2.99
N VAL A 86 7.45 -2.19 -2.01
CA VAL A 86 8.12 -2.15 -0.70
C VAL A 86 9.64 -2.29 -0.86
N PHE A 87 10.09 -3.25 -1.63
CA PHE A 87 11.52 -3.54 -1.78
C PHE A 87 12.24 -2.55 -2.69
N GLU A 88 11.56 -2.03 -3.72
CA GLU A 88 12.14 -0.98 -4.59
C GLU A 88 12.32 0.35 -3.85
N GLY A 89 11.55 0.60 -2.79
CA GLY A 89 11.73 1.76 -1.89
C GLY A 89 13.00 1.69 -1.02
N LEU A 90 13.64 0.53 -0.91
CA LEU A 90 14.84 0.37 -0.09
C LEU A 90 16.09 0.95 -0.78
N PRO A 91 17.09 1.43 -0.03
CA PRO A 91 18.36 1.86 -0.59
C PRO A 91 19.13 0.70 -1.25
N VAL A 92 20.03 1.02 -2.18
CA VAL A 92 20.93 0.01 -2.80
C VAL A 92 21.77 -0.65 -1.73
N GLY A 93 21.88 -1.98 -1.79
CA GLY A 93 22.63 -2.78 -0.83
C GLY A 93 21.86 -3.05 0.49
N ALA A 94 20.62 -2.58 0.61
CA ALA A 94 19.82 -2.89 1.79
C ALA A 94 19.67 -4.40 1.98
N HIS A 95 19.74 -4.82 3.23
CA HIS A 95 19.56 -6.20 3.61
C HIS A 95 18.10 -6.51 3.95
N VAL A 96 17.59 -7.58 3.35
CA VAL A 96 16.25 -8.11 3.54
C VAL A 96 16.35 -9.47 4.21
N LEU A 97 15.68 -9.65 5.34
CA LEU A 97 15.42 -10.94 5.93
C LEU A 97 14.06 -11.44 5.45
N ALA A 98 14.05 -12.54 4.71
CA ALA A 98 12.86 -13.10 4.09
C ALA A 98 12.57 -14.52 4.56
N PRO A 99 11.29 -14.95 4.63
CA PRO A 99 10.97 -16.31 4.99
C PRO A 99 11.50 -17.29 3.94
N LYS A 100 12.00 -18.45 4.41
CA LYS A 100 12.50 -19.53 3.57
C LYS A 100 11.38 -20.10 2.67
N VAL A 101 10.16 -20.17 3.22
CA VAL A 101 8.95 -20.57 2.52
C VAL A 101 8.11 -19.33 2.22
N MET A 102 8.00 -18.95 0.97
CA MET A 102 7.28 -17.76 0.52
C MET A 102 6.77 -17.94 -0.92
N TYR A 103 5.97 -16.98 -1.40
CA TYR A 103 5.50 -16.98 -2.78
C TYR A 103 6.67 -17.04 -3.77
N TRP A 104 6.63 -18.02 -4.67
CA TRP A 104 7.74 -18.31 -5.58
C TRP A 104 8.12 -17.11 -6.47
N GLY A 105 7.16 -16.39 -7.01
CA GLY A 105 7.42 -15.24 -7.88
C GLY A 105 8.20 -14.13 -7.16
N LEU A 106 7.85 -13.83 -5.91
CA LEU A 106 8.56 -12.83 -5.11
C LEU A 106 9.96 -13.31 -4.71
N ARG A 107 10.10 -14.60 -4.36
CA ARG A 107 11.41 -15.20 -4.08
C ARG A 107 12.36 -15.09 -5.27
N LYS A 108 11.87 -15.45 -6.47
CA LYS A 108 12.66 -15.32 -7.69
C LYS A 108 13.06 -13.86 -7.95
N TRP A 109 12.12 -12.93 -7.80
CA TRP A 109 12.39 -11.52 -7.97
C TRP A 109 13.47 -11.00 -6.99
N LEU A 110 13.42 -11.39 -5.72
CA LEU A 110 14.45 -11.04 -4.72
C LEU A 110 15.82 -11.58 -5.12
N LEU A 111 15.91 -12.84 -5.58
CA LEU A 111 17.16 -13.42 -6.06
C LEU A 111 17.72 -12.67 -7.28
N ASP A 112 16.88 -12.23 -8.20
CA ASP A 112 17.29 -11.41 -9.34
C ASP A 112 17.84 -10.04 -8.87
N ARG A 113 17.30 -9.45 -7.80
CA ARG A 113 17.83 -8.20 -7.18
C ARG A 113 19.16 -8.42 -6.49
N VAL A 114 19.36 -9.60 -5.86
CA VAL A 114 20.66 -9.98 -5.29
C VAL A 114 21.71 -10.13 -6.41
N ALA A 115 21.39 -10.85 -7.48
CA ALA A 115 22.28 -11.03 -8.62
C ALA A 115 22.67 -9.71 -9.30
N ALA A 116 21.76 -8.73 -9.30
CA ALA A 116 21.99 -7.37 -9.80
C ALA A 116 22.73 -6.45 -8.81
N GLY A 117 23.12 -6.93 -7.62
CA GLY A 117 23.76 -6.11 -6.58
C GLY A 117 22.87 -5.04 -5.97
N ARG A 118 21.54 -5.15 -6.15
CA ARG A 118 20.58 -4.15 -5.68
C ARG A 118 20.19 -4.36 -4.22
N LEU A 119 20.08 -5.63 -3.79
CA LEU A 119 19.72 -6.03 -2.43
C LEU A 119 20.66 -7.12 -1.93
N ALA A 120 20.79 -7.25 -0.61
CA ALA A 120 21.28 -8.44 0.07
C ALA A 120 20.10 -9.15 0.72
N VAL A 121 19.97 -10.47 0.56
CA VAL A 121 18.82 -11.22 1.10
C VAL A 121 19.28 -12.45 1.88
N THR A 122 18.79 -12.59 3.12
CA THR A 122 18.92 -13.82 3.91
C THR A 122 17.57 -14.51 3.99
N PHE A 123 17.51 -15.80 3.63
CA PHE A 123 16.31 -16.61 3.77
C PHE A 123 16.38 -17.47 5.03
N ALA A 124 15.46 -17.28 5.96
CA ALA A 124 15.42 -17.98 7.23
C ALA A 124 14.04 -18.61 7.53
N ALA A 125 14.01 -19.58 8.43
CA ALA A 125 12.77 -20.22 8.88
C ALA A 125 12.06 -19.34 9.92
N LEU A 126 11.55 -18.18 9.52
CA LEU A 126 11.03 -17.13 10.40
C LEU A 126 9.84 -17.56 11.26
N HIS A 127 9.23 -18.71 10.98
CA HIS A 127 8.17 -19.30 11.80
C HIS A 127 8.70 -20.05 13.03
N GLU A 128 10.01 -20.30 13.11
CA GLU A 128 10.64 -20.96 14.26
C GLU A 128 11.00 -19.91 15.32
N PRO A 129 10.67 -20.17 16.60
CA PRO A 129 11.02 -19.26 17.70
C PRO A 129 12.53 -18.99 17.76
N GLY A 130 12.90 -17.71 17.92
CA GLY A 130 14.30 -17.28 18.05
C GLY A 130 15.09 -17.15 16.76
N VAL A 131 14.68 -17.77 15.65
CA VAL A 131 15.41 -17.70 14.37
C VAL A 131 15.49 -16.26 13.83
N THR A 132 14.42 -15.48 13.95
CA THR A 132 14.41 -14.08 13.52
C THR A 132 15.42 -13.24 14.30
N ALA A 133 15.45 -13.39 15.63
CA ALA A 133 16.40 -12.66 16.49
C ALA A 133 17.84 -13.06 16.18
N ALA A 134 18.13 -14.37 16.03
CA ALA A 134 19.45 -14.85 15.67
C ALA A 134 19.91 -14.32 14.31
N ALA A 135 19.06 -14.38 13.28
CA ALA A 135 19.38 -13.90 11.94
C ALA A 135 19.60 -12.39 11.86
N LEU A 136 19.03 -11.61 12.80
CA LEU A 136 19.27 -10.17 12.91
C LEU A 136 20.55 -9.87 13.72
N ALA A 137 20.92 -10.71 14.67
CA ALA A 137 22.10 -10.52 15.52
C ALA A 137 23.44 -10.84 14.82
N GLU A 138 23.42 -11.64 13.76
CA GLU A 138 24.60 -12.01 12.96
C GLU A 138 25.08 -10.87 12.03
N ARG A 139 24.54 -9.67 12.16
CA ARG A 139 24.85 -8.47 11.37
C ARG A 139 25.06 -7.25 12.22
#